data_d24a75c378315de851d85afa8db71ce3
#
_entry.id   d24a75c378315de851d85afa8db71ce3
#
_cell.length_a   1.000
_cell.length_b   1.000
_cell.length_c   1.000
_cell.angle_alpha   90.00
_cell.angle_beta   90.00
_cell.angle_gamma   90.00
#
_symmetry.space_group_name_H-M   'P 1'
#
loop_
_entity.id
_entity.type
_entity.pdbx_description
1 polymer ?
#
loop_
_entity_poly.entity_id
_entity_poly.type
_entity_poly.pdbx_seq_one_letter_code
_entity_poly.pdbx_strand_id
1 'polypeptide(L)'
;MRNLFQYLRDVIRTPLFWGCVILCAALHFTTICYVNDVGKEYTIFELLFHRQELWDAVSTEISLVDIMDIPLGAYGVMFMPVVVIFPFLNCFWAERATGYSRFIVARIGKVRYAVIRVIGGVLIAGFVAAFGCVLAEILCVLLLPFDGSNIGKIWMTKTISYFLYGMIVSTPVLVAAAVFYNRYIVACVPFLGLYLMDLTFQKNGLARWQTSYFTYLYKVGKWENNVVVYAAAAVGLMIVFCVVLTKRRDGCV
;
A
#
# COMPACT_ATOMS: atom_id res chain seq x y z
N MET A 1 19.32 7.66 -14.35
CA MET A 1 17.96 8.22 -14.15
C MET A 1 17.00 7.95 -15.31
N ARG A 2 17.42 8.13 -16.59
CA ARG A 2 16.54 7.88 -17.77
C ARG A 2 15.87 6.50 -17.74
N ASN A 3 16.59 5.46 -17.34
CA ASN A 3 16.07 4.08 -17.31
C ASN A 3 15.03 3.85 -16.19
N LEU A 4 15.16 4.50 -15.01
CA LEU A 4 14.18 4.39 -13.92
C LEU A 4 12.88 5.08 -14.30
N PHE A 5 12.96 6.30 -14.82
CA PHE A 5 11.77 7.06 -15.23
C PHE A 5 10.99 6.37 -16.36
N GLN A 6 11.72 5.83 -17.33
CA GLN A 6 11.11 5.04 -18.40
C GLN A 6 10.39 3.79 -17.85
N TYR A 7 11.03 3.08 -16.92
CA TYR A 7 10.43 1.92 -16.27
C TYR A 7 9.15 2.29 -15.51
N LEU A 8 9.17 3.34 -14.67
CA LEU A 8 7.99 3.80 -13.94
C LEU A 8 6.85 4.15 -14.90
N ARG A 9 7.14 4.90 -15.96
CA ARG A 9 6.16 5.27 -16.97
C ARG A 9 5.52 4.07 -17.64
N ASP A 10 6.31 3.05 -17.95
CA ASP A 10 5.84 1.84 -18.63
C ASP A 10 4.92 1.03 -17.71
N VAL A 11 5.23 0.90 -16.41
CA VAL A 11 4.37 0.22 -15.44
C VAL A 11 3.08 0.99 -15.18
N ILE A 12 3.14 2.32 -15.01
CA ILE A 12 1.96 3.17 -14.78
C ILE A 12 0.97 3.10 -15.96
N ARG A 13 1.45 2.88 -17.18
CA ARG A 13 0.61 2.73 -18.37
C ARG A 13 -0.09 1.38 -18.46
N THR A 14 0.30 0.40 -17.67
CA THR A 14 -0.36 -0.92 -17.70
C THR A 14 -1.76 -0.85 -17.10
N PRO A 15 -2.76 -1.54 -17.69
CA PRO A 15 -4.10 -1.60 -17.12
C PRO A 15 -4.09 -2.24 -15.72
N LEU A 16 -3.13 -3.10 -15.45
CA LEU A 16 -2.95 -3.75 -14.15
C LEU A 16 -2.64 -2.75 -13.04
N PHE A 17 -1.86 -1.70 -13.31
CA PHE A 17 -1.58 -0.64 -12.34
C PHE A 17 -2.89 0.04 -11.91
N TRP A 18 -3.72 0.45 -12.86
CA TRP A 18 -5.00 1.09 -12.57
C TRP A 18 -6.01 0.14 -11.93
N GLY A 19 -6.00 -1.13 -12.31
CA GLY A 19 -6.79 -2.16 -11.62
C GLY A 19 -6.43 -2.30 -10.15
N CYS A 20 -5.13 -2.25 -9.80
CA CYS A 20 -4.68 -2.25 -8.41
C CYS A 20 -5.05 -0.95 -7.68
N VAL A 21 -5.01 0.20 -8.33
CA VAL A 21 -5.49 1.48 -7.77
C VAL A 21 -6.97 1.40 -7.41
N ILE A 22 -7.81 0.89 -8.32
CA ILE A 22 -9.24 0.69 -8.06
C ILE A 22 -9.47 -0.30 -6.92
N LEU A 23 -8.71 -1.39 -6.88
CA LEU A 23 -8.81 -2.37 -5.80
C LEU A 23 -8.39 -1.78 -4.44
N CYS A 24 -7.34 -0.96 -4.41
CA CYS A 24 -6.95 -0.22 -3.21
C CYS A 24 -8.07 0.73 -2.74
N ALA A 25 -8.71 1.45 -3.65
CA ALA A 25 -9.86 2.29 -3.34
C ALA A 25 -11.03 1.45 -2.79
N ALA A 26 -11.33 0.30 -3.40
CA ALA A 26 -12.38 -0.60 -2.91
C ALA A 26 -12.09 -1.13 -1.49
N LEU A 27 -10.83 -1.40 -1.16
CA LEU A 27 -10.44 -1.80 0.19
C LEU A 27 -10.69 -0.71 1.24
N HIS A 28 -10.63 0.59 0.88
CA HIS A 28 -11.02 1.68 1.78
C HIS A 28 -12.50 1.63 2.14
N PHE A 29 -13.37 1.27 1.20
CA PHE A 29 -14.80 1.17 1.43
C PHE A 29 -15.22 0.02 2.37
N THR A 30 -14.33 -0.93 2.63
CA THR A 30 -14.56 -1.99 3.64
C THR A 30 -14.29 -1.54 5.07
N THR A 31 -13.89 -0.28 5.27
CA THR A 31 -13.59 0.27 6.59
C THR A 31 -14.88 0.58 7.33
N ILE A 32 -14.91 0.22 8.63
CA ILE A 32 -16.03 0.53 9.52
C ILE A 32 -15.98 2.02 9.84
N CYS A 33 -17.07 2.72 9.54
CA CYS A 33 -17.16 4.17 9.74
C CYS A 33 -18.17 4.59 10.81
N TYR A 34 -19.13 3.74 11.14
CA TYR A 34 -20.15 4.03 12.12
C TYR A 34 -20.53 2.80 12.93
N VAL A 35 -20.76 3.00 14.22
CA VAL A 35 -21.27 1.97 15.13
C VAL A 35 -22.52 2.52 15.79
N ASN A 36 -23.68 1.86 15.58
CA ASN A 36 -24.96 2.27 16.15
C ASN A 36 -25.01 1.98 17.66
N ASP A 37 -25.91 2.61 18.40
CA ASP A 37 -26.17 2.40 19.83
C ASP A 37 -26.40 0.93 20.21
N VAL A 38 -26.86 0.11 19.29
CA VAL A 38 -27.09 -1.34 19.43
C VAL A 38 -25.79 -2.15 19.24
N GLY A 39 -24.66 -1.48 18.94
CA GLY A 39 -23.36 -2.13 18.68
C GLY A 39 -23.22 -2.73 17.28
N LYS A 40 -24.09 -2.37 16.33
CA LYS A 40 -23.97 -2.80 14.93
C LYS A 40 -22.99 -1.89 14.19
N GLU A 41 -21.98 -2.51 13.59
CA GLU A 41 -20.95 -1.85 12.82
C GLU A 41 -21.39 -1.68 11.36
N TYR A 42 -21.15 -0.49 10.78
CA TYR A 42 -21.45 -0.17 9.39
C TYR A 42 -20.18 0.25 8.67
N THR A 43 -19.95 -0.34 7.50
CA THR A 43 -18.85 0.01 6.60
C THR A 43 -19.23 1.21 5.72
N ILE A 44 -18.22 1.90 5.17
CA ILE A 44 -18.44 2.97 4.17
C ILE A 44 -19.27 2.44 2.98
N PHE A 45 -19.04 1.18 2.61
CA PHE A 45 -19.80 0.53 1.54
C PHE A 45 -21.28 0.40 1.88
N GLU A 46 -21.62 -0.04 3.08
CA GLU A 46 -23.02 -0.13 3.54
C GLU A 46 -23.70 1.24 3.61
N LEU A 47 -22.98 2.29 4.04
CA LEU A 47 -23.46 3.66 4.00
C LEU A 47 -23.85 4.11 2.59
N LEU A 48 -23.12 3.68 1.57
CA LEU A 48 -23.44 4.03 0.17
C LEU A 48 -24.71 3.33 -0.34
N PHE A 49 -25.01 2.12 0.12
CA PHE A 49 -26.13 1.32 -0.36
C PHE A 49 -27.42 1.52 0.46
N HIS A 50 -27.35 1.78 1.76
CA HIS A 50 -28.50 1.99 2.64
C HIS A 50 -28.82 3.47 2.84
N ARG A 51 -29.02 4.19 1.76
CA ARG A 51 -29.04 5.65 1.65
C ARG A 51 -30.02 6.40 2.56
N GLN A 52 -31.21 5.94 2.79
CA GLN A 52 -32.25 6.78 3.41
C GLN A 52 -32.37 6.62 4.93
N GLU A 53 -32.21 5.42 5.48
CA GLU A 53 -32.39 5.20 6.92
C GLU A 53 -31.15 5.52 7.74
N LEU A 54 -29.96 5.32 7.16
CA LEU A 54 -28.69 5.54 7.85
C LEU A 54 -28.16 6.97 7.71
N TRP A 55 -28.48 7.67 6.63
CA TRP A 55 -27.96 9.02 6.38
C TRP A 55 -28.48 10.06 7.34
N ASP A 56 -29.75 10.00 7.70
CA ASP A 56 -30.35 10.94 8.65
C ASP A 56 -29.77 10.75 10.07
N ALA A 57 -29.48 9.51 10.45
CA ALA A 57 -28.84 9.21 11.72
C ALA A 57 -27.35 9.57 11.74
N VAL A 58 -26.62 9.23 10.68
CA VAL A 58 -25.16 9.43 10.58
C VAL A 58 -24.79 10.90 10.31
N SER A 59 -25.59 11.63 9.51
CA SER A 59 -25.31 13.03 9.17
C SER A 59 -25.35 13.98 10.36
N THR A 60 -26.05 13.62 11.43
CA THR A 60 -26.08 14.40 12.69
C THR A 60 -24.88 14.17 13.58
N GLU A 61 -24.19 13.03 13.44
CA GLU A 61 -23.12 12.61 14.36
C GLU A 61 -21.74 12.66 13.73
N ILE A 62 -21.60 12.46 12.42
CA ILE A 62 -20.30 12.29 11.75
C ILE A 62 -20.20 13.23 10.54
N SER A 63 -19.11 13.98 10.47
CA SER A 63 -18.77 14.80 9.30
C SER A 63 -18.06 13.98 8.22
N LEU A 64 -18.06 14.47 6.96
CA LEU A 64 -17.26 13.87 5.88
C LEU A 64 -15.77 13.77 6.25
N VAL A 65 -15.29 14.77 6.99
CA VAL A 65 -13.91 14.81 7.48
C VAL A 65 -13.63 13.64 8.42
N ASP A 66 -14.56 13.29 9.31
CA ASP A 66 -14.40 12.17 10.23
C ASP A 66 -14.36 10.83 9.48
N ILE A 67 -15.21 10.66 8.46
CA ILE A 67 -15.20 9.45 7.61
C ILE A 67 -13.88 9.32 6.84
N MET A 68 -13.40 10.43 6.28
CA MET A 68 -12.11 10.45 5.59
C MET A 68 -10.93 10.24 6.56
N ASP A 69 -11.12 10.57 7.83
CA ASP A 69 -10.10 10.47 8.87
C ASP A 69 -9.97 9.05 9.43
N ILE A 70 -10.86 8.13 9.05
CA ILE A 70 -10.82 6.75 9.53
C ILE A 70 -9.63 6.01 8.88
N PRO A 71 -8.87 5.24 9.70
CA PRO A 71 -7.76 4.44 9.18
C PRO A 71 -8.27 3.25 8.37
N LEU A 72 -7.36 2.66 7.64
CA LEU A 72 -7.64 1.47 6.87
C LEU A 72 -8.19 0.34 7.75
N GLY A 73 -9.35 -0.20 7.40
CA GLY A 73 -9.97 -1.32 8.12
C GLY A 73 -9.13 -2.60 8.06
N ALA A 74 -9.51 -3.60 8.85
CA ALA A 74 -8.78 -4.86 8.98
C ALA A 74 -8.50 -5.55 7.63
N TYR A 75 -9.49 -5.61 6.74
CA TYR A 75 -9.32 -6.16 5.39
C TYR A 75 -8.35 -5.34 4.55
N GLY A 76 -8.40 -4.01 4.67
CA GLY A 76 -7.48 -3.13 3.98
C GLY A 76 -6.03 -3.36 4.40
N VAL A 77 -5.77 -3.39 5.71
CA VAL A 77 -4.43 -3.68 6.26
C VAL A 77 -3.93 -5.04 5.81
N MET A 78 -4.82 -6.02 5.77
CA MET A 78 -4.51 -7.39 5.39
C MET A 78 -4.12 -7.51 3.91
N PHE A 79 -4.88 -6.94 2.97
CA PHE A 79 -4.70 -7.16 1.53
C PHE A 79 -3.85 -6.10 0.84
N MET A 80 -3.76 -4.89 1.38
CA MET A 80 -3.01 -3.77 0.79
C MET A 80 -1.55 -4.13 0.44
N PRO A 81 -0.78 -4.85 1.29
CA PRO A 81 0.61 -5.20 0.99
C PRO A 81 0.80 -5.95 -0.33
N VAL A 82 -0.15 -6.84 -0.66
CA VAL A 82 -0.11 -7.62 -1.90
C VAL A 82 -0.55 -6.77 -3.08
N VAL A 83 -1.64 -6.02 -2.93
CA VAL A 83 -2.23 -5.23 -4.00
C VAL A 83 -1.29 -4.14 -4.49
N VAL A 84 -0.64 -3.41 -3.59
CA VAL A 84 0.23 -2.28 -3.96
C VAL A 84 1.47 -2.70 -4.75
N ILE A 85 2.02 -3.89 -4.49
CA ILE A 85 3.23 -4.38 -5.15
C ILE A 85 2.94 -5.20 -6.41
N PHE A 86 1.71 -5.63 -6.61
CA PHE A 86 1.34 -6.57 -7.67
C PHE A 86 1.69 -6.08 -9.09
N PRO A 87 1.53 -4.78 -9.46
CA PRO A 87 1.95 -4.28 -10.76
C PRO A 87 3.44 -4.46 -11.03
N PHE A 88 4.27 -4.20 -10.00
CA PHE A 88 5.71 -4.44 -10.08
C PHE A 88 6.03 -5.93 -10.24
N LEU A 89 5.42 -6.79 -9.41
CA LEU A 89 5.68 -8.22 -9.42
C LEU A 89 5.37 -8.83 -10.80
N ASN A 90 4.27 -8.43 -11.41
CA ASN A 90 3.90 -8.93 -12.73
C ASN A 90 4.94 -8.58 -13.80
N CYS A 91 5.42 -7.33 -13.82
CA CYS A 91 6.48 -6.91 -14.73
C CYS A 91 7.80 -7.63 -14.45
N PHE A 92 8.17 -7.78 -13.18
CA PHE A 92 9.40 -8.43 -12.75
C PHE A 92 9.42 -9.92 -13.15
N TRP A 93 8.29 -10.62 -12.99
CA TRP A 93 8.18 -12.02 -13.42
C TRP A 93 8.15 -12.18 -14.92
N ALA A 94 7.47 -11.29 -15.65
CA ALA A 94 7.47 -11.31 -17.12
C ALA A 94 8.90 -11.16 -17.67
N GLU A 95 9.70 -10.26 -17.11
CA GLU A 95 11.10 -10.08 -17.48
C GLU A 95 11.96 -11.33 -17.20
N ARG A 96 11.70 -11.99 -16.08
CA ARG A 96 12.39 -13.24 -15.73
C ARG A 96 11.98 -14.40 -16.66
N ALA A 97 10.70 -14.55 -16.91
CA ALA A 97 10.16 -15.63 -17.76
C ALA A 97 10.64 -15.51 -19.21
N THR A 98 10.76 -14.29 -19.73
CA THR A 98 11.24 -14.03 -21.11
C THR A 98 12.77 -14.00 -21.22
N GLY A 99 13.50 -14.07 -20.10
CA GLY A 99 14.95 -13.89 -20.09
C GLY A 99 15.42 -12.47 -20.43
N TYR A 100 14.48 -11.51 -20.58
CA TYR A 100 14.79 -10.12 -20.93
C TYR A 100 15.69 -9.44 -19.88
N SER A 101 15.62 -9.86 -18.63
CA SER A 101 16.49 -9.39 -17.56
C SER A 101 17.98 -9.57 -17.88
N ARG A 102 18.39 -10.62 -18.61
CA ARG A 102 19.78 -10.88 -19.02
C ARG A 102 20.31 -9.79 -19.94
N PHE A 103 19.50 -9.38 -20.93
CA PHE A 103 19.87 -8.31 -21.86
C PHE A 103 20.01 -6.96 -21.16
N ILE A 104 19.12 -6.67 -20.21
CA ILE A 104 19.20 -5.45 -19.41
C ILE A 104 20.48 -5.47 -18.55
N VAL A 105 20.73 -6.57 -17.84
CA VAL A 105 21.91 -6.73 -16.98
C VAL A 105 23.22 -6.65 -17.79
N ALA A 106 23.28 -7.24 -18.97
CA ALA A 106 24.45 -7.14 -19.84
C ALA A 106 24.74 -5.68 -20.26
N ARG A 107 23.69 -4.86 -20.39
CA ARG A 107 23.78 -3.47 -20.86
C ARG A 107 24.11 -2.46 -19.75
N ILE A 108 23.55 -2.63 -18.56
CA ILE A 108 23.66 -1.64 -17.47
C ILE A 108 24.41 -2.16 -16.23
N GLY A 109 24.73 -3.45 -16.19
CA GLY A 109 25.38 -4.10 -15.05
C GLY A 109 24.38 -4.56 -13.96
N LYS A 110 24.79 -5.60 -13.20
CA LYS A 110 23.94 -6.26 -12.17
C LYS A 110 23.50 -5.31 -11.06
N VAL A 111 24.45 -4.54 -10.51
CA VAL A 111 24.17 -3.64 -9.37
C VAL A 111 23.18 -2.55 -9.78
N ARG A 112 23.41 -1.91 -10.92
CA ARG A 112 22.55 -0.84 -11.41
C ARG A 112 21.15 -1.36 -11.74
N TYR A 113 21.04 -2.57 -12.29
CA TYR A 113 19.75 -3.24 -12.52
C TYR A 113 19.01 -3.46 -11.20
N ALA A 114 19.67 -4.03 -10.18
CA ALA A 114 19.07 -4.30 -8.87
C ALA A 114 18.55 -3.01 -8.20
N VAL A 115 19.36 -1.95 -8.20
CA VAL A 115 18.97 -0.64 -7.63
C VAL A 115 17.76 -0.05 -8.35
N ILE A 116 17.73 -0.08 -9.70
CA ILE A 116 16.59 0.42 -10.47
C ILE A 116 15.32 -0.37 -10.14
N ARG A 117 15.44 -1.70 -9.97
CA ARG A 117 14.28 -2.55 -9.65
C ARG A 117 13.75 -2.32 -8.25
N VAL A 118 14.63 -2.19 -7.25
CA VAL A 118 14.22 -1.89 -5.87
C VAL A 118 13.52 -0.55 -5.79
N ILE A 119 14.17 0.51 -6.25
CA ILE A 119 13.61 1.86 -6.18
C ILE A 119 12.31 1.93 -7.00
N GLY A 120 12.31 1.35 -8.20
CA GLY A 120 11.11 1.31 -9.04
C GLY A 120 9.95 0.57 -8.39
N GLY A 121 10.21 -0.60 -7.78
CA GLY A 121 9.18 -1.40 -7.10
C GLY A 121 8.57 -0.67 -5.91
N VAL A 122 9.41 -0.10 -5.05
CA VAL A 122 8.97 0.67 -3.88
C VAL A 122 8.16 1.91 -4.27
N LEU A 123 8.62 2.66 -5.29
CA LEU A 123 7.89 3.84 -5.78
C LEU A 123 6.56 3.46 -6.42
N ILE A 124 6.50 2.38 -7.21
CA ILE A 124 5.24 1.90 -7.80
C ILE A 124 4.23 1.55 -6.70
N ALA A 125 4.67 0.83 -5.66
CA ALA A 125 3.80 0.48 -4.54
C ALA A 125 3.30 1.72 -3.78
N GLY A 126 4.16 2.70 -3.55
CA GLY A 126 3.78 3.98 -2.97
C GLY A 126 2.74 4.72 -3.82
N PHE A 127 2.93 4.79 -5.14
CA PHE A 127 1.96 5.44 -6.05
C PHE A 127 0.62 4.70 -6.10
N VAL A 128 0.61 3.37 -6.12
CA VAL A 128 -0.65 2.59 -6.10
C VAL A 128 -1.42 2.88 -4.82
N ALA A 129 -0.76 2.88 -3.65
CA ALA A 129 -1.40 3.19 -2.39
C ALA A 129 -1.94 4.63 -2.34
N ALA A 130 -1.12 5.61 -2.76
CA ALA A 130 -1.51 7.02 -2.77
C ALA A 130 -2.67 7.30 -3.72
N PHE A 131 -2.60 6.81 -4.96
CA PHE A 131 -3.69 7.01 -5.94
C PHE A 131 -4.96 6.25 -5.54
N GLY A 132 -4.83 5.06 -4.91
CA GLY A 132 -5.96 4.34 -4.35
C GLY A 132 -6.67 5.12 -3.24
N CYS A 133 -5.89 5.73 -2.34
CA CYS A 133 -6.40 6.61 -1.30
C CYS A 133 -7.12 7.83 -1.90
N VAL A 134 -6.47 8.54 -2.82
CA VAL A 134 -7.06 9.71 -3.50
C VAL A 134 -8.36 9.35 -4.23
N LEU A 135 -8.38 8.21 -4.93
CA LEU A 135 -9.58 7.76 -5.63
C LEU A 135 -10.72 7.45 -4.66
N ALA A 136 -10.43 6.78 -3.54
CA ALA A 136 -11.42 6.51 -2.49
C ALA A 136 -12.00 7.81 -1.91
N GLU A 137 -11.14 8.76 -1.63
CA GLU A 137 -11.55 10.07 -1.08
C GLU A 137 -12.39 10.88 -2.07
N ILE A 138 -12.02 10.91 -3.35
CA ILE A 138 -12.83 11.54 -4.41
C ILE A 138 -14.22 10.88 -4.49
N LEU A 139 -14.28 9.55 -4.43
CA LEU A 139 -15.54 8.84 -4.46
C LEU A 139 -16.38 9.12 -3.21
N CYS A 140 -15.79 9.23 -2.02
CA CYS A 140 -16.49 9.62 -0.80
C CYS A 140 -17.10 11.04 -0.95
N VAL A 141 -16.33 12.01 -1.44
CA VAL A 141 -16.81 13.38 -1.66
C VAL A 141 -17.95 13.44 -2.68
N LEU A 142 -17.88 12.63 -3.74
CA LEU A 142 -18.89 12.63 -4.80
C LEU A 142 -20.19 11.88 -4.41
N LEU A 143 -20.07 10.86 -3.57
CA LEU A 143 -21.17 9.95 -3.27
C LEU A 143 -21.85 10.24 -1.94
N LEU A 144 -21.16 10.88 -0.98
CA LEU A 144 -21.69 11.21 0.34
C LEU A 144 -22.06 12.71 0.40
N PRO A 145 -23.29 13.06 0.79
CA PRO A 145 -23.78 14.45 0.83
C PRO A 145 -23.42 15.18 2.13
N PHE A 146 -22.22 14.97 2.65
CA PHE A 146 -21.76 15.57 3.90
C PHE A 146 -21.00 16.89 3.65
N ASP A 147 -21.08 17.82 4.62
CA ASP A 147 -20.34 19.08 4.54
C ASP A 147 -18.84 18.88 4.61
N GLY A 148 -18.15 19.41 3.60
CA GLY A 148 -16.71 19.21 3.36
C GLY A 148 -15.82 20.40 3.74
N SER A 149 -16.09 21.14 4.83
CA SER A 149 -15.20 22.20 5.27
C SER A 149 -13.85 21.64 5.77
N ASN A 150 -12.74 22.20 5.29
CA ASN A 150 -11.34 21.83 5.66
C ASN A 150 -10.75 20.51 5.11
N ILE A 151 -11.33 19.91 4.09
CA ILE A 151 -10.87 18.65 3.50
C ILE A 151 -9.42 18.72 2.97
N GLY A 152 -9.01 19.83 2.36
CA GLY A 152 -7.76 19.90 1.59
C GLY A 152 -6.48 19.63 2.38
N LYS A 153 -6.39 20.06 3.64
CA LYS A 153 -5.19 19.86 4.47
C LYS A 153 -5.05 18.41 4.92
N ILE A 154 -6.15 17.78 5.29
CA ILE A 154 -6.19 16.37 5.71
C ILE A 154 -5.88 15.48 4.52
N TRP A 155 -6.44 15.78 3.36
CA TRP A 155 -6.25 15.05 2.12
C TRP A 155 -4.78 14.89 1.74
N MET A 156 -4.04 16.01 1.74
CA MET A 156 -2.63 15.99 1.36
C MET A 156 -1.77 15.19 2.33
N THR A 157 -1.97 15.37 3.64
CA THR A 157 -1.20 14.65 4.67
C THR A 157 -1.50 13.16 4.67
N LYS A 158 -2.76 12.78 4.47
CA LYS A 158 -3.19 11.39 4.37
C LYS A 158 -2.61 10.71 3.13
N THR A 159 -2.69 11.35 1.97
CA THR A 159 -2.09 10.82 0.72
C THR A 159 -0.59 10.53 0.87
N ILE A 160 0.16 11.45 1.52
CA ILE A 160 1.59 11.24 1.80
C ILE A 160 1.79 10.05 2.75
N SER A 161 0.97 9.91 3.78
CA SER A 161 1.05 8.79 4.73
C SER A 161 0.81 7.45 4.03
N TYR A 162 -0.17 7.38 3.12
CA TYR A 162 -0.43 6.17 2.32
C TYR A 162 0.68 5.88 1.32
N PHE A 163 1.28 6.91 0.73
CA PHE A 163 2.45 6.73 -0.12
C PHE A 163 3.60 6.07 0.65
N LEU A 164 3.93 6.59 1.85
CA LEU A 164 4.98 6.03 2.71
C LEU A 164 4.62 4.62 3.19
N TYR A 165 3.37 4.38 3.56
CA TYR A 165 2.87 3.05 3.92
C TYR A 165 3.11 2.05 2.79
N GLY A 166 2.69 2.36 1.57
CA GLY A 166 2.89 1.51 0.41
C GLY A 166 4.36 1.21 0.14
N MET A 167 5.23 2.19 0.29
CA MET A 167 6.68 2.02 0.15
C MET A 167 7.23 1.03 1.19
N ILE A 168 6.88 1.17 2.46
CA ILE A 168 7.41 0.35 3.56
C ILE A 168 6.91 -1.09 3.44
N VAL A 169 5.60 -1.26 3.28
CA VAL A 169 4.93 -2.57 3.27
C VAL A 169 5.31 -3.42 2.05
N SER A 170 5.72 -2.78 0.94
CA SER A 170 6.18 -3.48 -0.25
C SER A 170 7.57 -4.14 -0.10
N THR A 171 8.41 -3.66 0.82
CA THR A 171 9.81 -4.11 0.91
C THR A 171 9.97 -5.61 1.26
N PRO A 172 9.21 -6.21 2.19
CA PRO A 172 9.29 -7.66 2.44
C PRO A 172 8.90 -8.50 1.22
N VAL A 173 7.89 -8.04 0.46
CA VAL A 173 7.44 -8.71 -0.76
C VAL A 173 8.51 -8.66 -1.85
N LEU A 174 9.22 -7.54 -1.97
CA LEU A 174 10.36 -7.42 -2.89
C LEU A 174 11.45 -8.44 -2.55
N VAL A 175 11.83 -8.56 -1.27
CA VAL A 175 12.84 -9.54 -0.83
C VAL A 175 12.38 -10.96 -1.14
N ALA A 176 11.12 -11.28 -0.84
CA ALA A 176 10.54 -12.57 -1.19
C ALA A 176 10.59 -12.84 -2.70
N ALA A 177 10.32 -11.82 -3.55
CA ALA A 177 10.42 -11.95 -5.01
C ALA A 177 11.85 -12.18 -5.50
N ALA A 178 12.84 -11.70 -4.79
CA ALA A 178 14.25 -11.99 -5.09
C ALA A 178 14.64 -13.42 -4.68
N VAL A 179 14.08 -13.95 -3.60
CA VAL A 179 14.44 -15.26 -3.03
C VAL A 179 13.65 -16.40 -3.69
N PHE A 180 12.35 -16.26 -3.83
CA PHE A 180 11.46 -17.32 -4.30
C PHE A 180 11.14 -17.18 -5.79
N TYR A 181 11.01 -18.33 -6.48
CA TYR A 181 10.57 -18.38 -7.88
C TYR A 181 9.06 -18.53 -8.03
N ASN A 182 8.41 -19.10 -7.01
CA ASN A 182 6.98 -19.36 -7.05
C ASN A 182 6.20 -18.07 -6.75
N ARG A 183 5.33 -17.65 -7.66
CA ARG A 183 4.52 -16.42 -7.58
C ARG A 183 3.61 -16.41 -6.35
N TYR A 184 3.03 -17.56 -6.02
CA TYR A 184 2.13 -17.69 -4.87
C TYR A 184 2.87 -17.52 -3.53
N ILE A 185 4.04 -18.13 -3.40
CA ILE A 185 4.87 -18.00 -2.20
C ILE A 185 5.30 -16.54 -2.00
N VAL A 186 5.68 -15.86 -3.07
CA VAL A 186 6.08 -14.44 -3.02
C VAL A 186 4.96 -13.54 -2.51
N ALA A 187 3.71 -13.82 -2.89
CA ALA A 187 2.57 -13.06 -2.42
C ALA A 187 2.15 -13.45 -0.99
N CYS A 188 2.06 -14.76 -0.71
CA CYS A 188 1.49 -15.26 0.56
C CYS A 188 2.42 -15.10 1.76
N VAL A 189 3.73 -15.34 1.61
CA VAL A 189 4.66 -15.35 2.77
C VAL A 189 4.80 -13.98 3.42
N PRO A 190 5.06 -12.89 2.68
CA PRO A 190 5.13 -11.56 3.29
C PRO A 190 3.79 -11.08 3.85
N PHE A 191 2.70 -11.41 3.15
CA PHE A 191 1.33 -11.12 3.59
C PHE A 191 1.05 -11.73 4.96
N LEU A 192 1.27 -13.05 5.10
CA LEU A 192 1.08 -13.75 6.38
C LEU A 192 2.03 -13.21 7.45
N GLY A 193 3.28 -12.91 7.09
CA GLY A 193 4.28 -12.35 8.01
C GLY A 193 3.85 -11.00 8.58
N LEU A 194 3.40 -10.08 7.75
CA LEU A 194 2.92 -8.76 8.18
C LEU A 194 1.65 -8.87 9.01
N TYR A 195 0.70 -9.71 8.59
CA TYR A 195 -0.54 -9.94 9.32
C TYR A 195 -0.30 -10.54 10.72
N LEU A 196 0.53 -11.58 10.82
CA LEU A 196 0.89 -12.17 12.11
C LEU A 196 1.65 -11.19 13.01
N MET A 197 2.51 -10.36 12.44
CA MET A 197 3.21 -9.31 13.16
C MET A 197 2.22 -8.29 13.74
N ASP A 198 1.25 -7.82 12.96
CA ASP A 198 0.23 -6.89 13.42
C ASP A 198 -0.66 -7.49 14.51
N LEU A 199 -1.06 -8.78 14.39
CA LEU A 199 -1.81 -9.48 15.43
C LEU A 199 -1.01 -9.62 16.73
N THR A 200 0.29 -9.92 16.66
CA THR A 200 1.14 -10.03 17.85
C THR A 200 1.30 -8.69 18.55
N PHE A 201 1.47 -7.61 17.81
CA PHE A 201 1.52 -6.26 18.38
C PHE A 201 0.20 -5.85 19.02
N GLN A 202 -0.93 -6.19 18.39
CA GLN A 202 -2.25 -5.92 18.95
C GLN A 202 -2.45 -6.64 20.29
N LYS A 203 -2.15 -7.93 20.35
CA LYS A 203 -2.29 -8.75 21.58
C LYS A 203 -1.40 -8.28 22.74
N ASN A 204 -0.22 -7.73 22.42
CA ASN A 204 0.72 -7.24 23.43
C ASN A 204 0.52 -5.75 23.81
N GLY A 205 -0.58 -5.14 23.37
CA GLY A 205 -0.84 -3.71 23.65
C GLY A 205 0.10 -2.73 22.94
N LEU A 206 0.86 -3.21 21.95
CA LEU A 206 1.81 -2.43 21.17
C LEU A 206 1.16 -1.90 19.88
N ALA A 207 -0.05 -1.33 19.97
CA ALA A 207 -0.81 -0.84 18.82
C ALA A 207 -0.03 0.16 17.95
N ARG A 208 0.87 0.94 18.55
CA ARG A 208 1.73 1.90 17.84
C ARG A 208 2.73 1.25 16.89
N TRP A 209 3.01 -0.04 17.04
CA TRP A 209 3.93 -0.82 16.20
C TRP A 209 3.22 -1.57 15.06
N GLN A 210 1.91 -1.46 14.96
CA GLN A 210 1.17 -2.04 13.84
C GLN A 210 1.48 -1.29 12.54
N THR A 211 1.49 -2.01 11.42
CA THR A 211 1.70 -1.39 10.10
C THR A 211 0.55 -0.45 9.73
N SER A 212 -0.66 -0.73 10.21
CA SER A 212 -1.83 0.14 10.07
C SER A 212 -1.65 1.51 10.72
N TYR A 213 -0.80 1.62 11.74
CA TYR A 213 -0.53 2.88 12.43
C TYR A 213 0.08 3.94 11.48
N PHE A 214 0.75 3.53 10.41
CA PHE A 214 1.24 4.47 9.39
C PHE A 214 0.13 5.26 8.71
N THR A 215 -1.06 4.69 8.62
CA THR A 215 -2.20 5.39 8.03
C THR A 215 -2.75 6.50 8.94
N TYR A 216 -2.33 6.54 10.22
CA TYR A 216 -2.68 7.56 11.21
C TYR A 216 -1.62 8.65 11.40
N LEU A 217 -0.48 8.59 10.72
CA LEU A 217 0.64 9.50 10.96
C LEU A 217 0.28 10.98 10.87
N TYR A 218 -0.72 11.32 10.08
CA TYR A 218 -1.20 12.69 9.92
C TYR A 218 -1.92 13.23 11.18
N LYS A 219 -2.53 12.37 12.03
CA LYS A 219 -3.20 12.77 13.29
C LYS A 219 -2.20 13.11 14.40
N VAL A 220 -1.10 12.37 14.44
CA VAL A 220 -0.19 12.42 15.59
C VAL A 220 0.75 13.64 15.53
N GLY A 221 0.93 14.26 14.35
CA GLY A 221 1.75 15.48 14.17
C GLY A 221 3.22 15.33 14.57
N LYS A 222 3.61 14.21 15.14
CA LYS A 222 4.97 13.85 15.53
C LYS A 222 5.36 12.57 14.81
N TRP A 223 6.43 12.65 14.06
CA TRP A 223 7.13 11.46 13.52
C TRP A 223 7.67 10.69 14.71
N GLU A 224 6.91 9.75 15.21
CA GLU A 224 7.33 8.92 16.32
C GLU A 224 8.52 8.03 15.89
N ASN A 225 9.34 7.64 16.86
CA ASN A 225 10.51 6.78 16.63
C ASN A 225 10.19 5.50 15.85
N ASN A 226 8.94 5.04 15.90
CA ASN A 226 8.47 3.85 15.21
C ASN A 226 8.57 3.97 13.69
N VAL A 227 8.22 5.14 13.12
CA VAL A 227 8.34 5.39 11.67
C VAL A 227 9.78 5.31 11.21
N VAL A 228 10.69 5.86 12.01
CA VAL A 228 12.13 5.83 11.73
C VAL A 228 12.63 4.38 11.75
N VAL A 229 12.19 3.56 12.71
CA VAL A 229 12.57 2.14 12.79
C VAL A 229 12.06 1.36 11.58
N TYR A 230 10.80 1.56 11.18
CA TYR A 230 10.26 0.90 9.98
C TYR A 230 10.94 1.37 8.69
N ALA A 231 11.22 2.66 8.57
CA ALA A 231 11.96 3.19 7.43
C ALA A 231 13.39 2.60 7.37
N ALA A 232 14.07 2.50 8.51
CA ALA A 232 15.37 1.87 8.60
C ALA A 232 15.32 0.38 8.24
N ALA A 233 14.31 -0.35 8.74
CA ALA A 233 14.08 -1.75 8.38
C ALA A 233 13.80 -1.91 6.87
N ALA A 234 12.98 -1.03 6.28
CA ALA A 234 12.71 -1.03 4.85
C ALA A 234 13.98 -0.80 4.02
N VAL A 235 14.83 0.17 4.42
CA VAL A 235 16.13 0.40 3.77
C VAL A 235 17.03 -0.84 3.91
N GLY A 236 17.07 -1.46 5.08
CA GLY A 236 17.80 -2.73 5.30
C GLY A 236 17.34 -3.83 4.35
N LEU A 237 16.02 -4.02 4.20
CA LEU A 237 15.43 -4.99 3.27
C LEU A 237 15.73 -4.66 1.80
N MET A 238 15.75 -3.38 1.42
CA MET A 238 16.18 -2.97 0.07
C MET A 238 17.64 -3.34 -0.21
N ILE A 239 18.52 -3.17 0.77
CA ILE A 239 19.92 -3.58 0.65
C ILE A 239 20.01 -5.11 0.50
N VAL A 240 19.27 -5.87 1.33
CA VAL A 240 19.20 -7.34 1.22
C VAL A 240 18.74 -7.77 -0.18
N PHE A 241 17.71 -7.15 -0.73
CA PHE A 241 17.26 -7.42 -2.09
C PHE A 241 18.37 -7.20 -3.12
N CYS A 242 19.06 -6.06 -3.05
CA CYS A 242 20.18 -5.76 -3.94
C CYS A 242 21.30 -6.79 -3.84
N VAL A 243 21.68 -7.19 -2.62
CA VAL A 243 22.70 -8.21 -2.39
C VAL A 243 22.29 -9.57 -2.94
N VAL A 244 21.04 -9.98 -2.70
CA VAL A 244 20.50 -11.26 -3.20
C VAL A 244 20.51 -11.29 -4.73
N LEU A 245 20.03 -10.22 -5.39
CA LEU A 245 20.01 -10.15 -6.85
C LEU A 245 21.41 -10.10 -7.47
N THR A 246 22.37 -9.46 -6.83
CA THR A 246 23.75 -9.35 -7.36
C THR A 246 24.55 -10.62 -7.15
N LYS A 247 24.38 -11.32 -5.99
CA LYS A 247 25.10 -12.57 -5.68
C LYS A 247 24.53 -13.79 -6.41
N ARG A 248 23.26 -13.78 -6.77
CA ARG A 248 22.63 -14.92 -7.45
C ARG A 248 23.25 -15.13 -8.82
N ARG A 249 23.97 -16.27 -8.99
CA ARG A 249 24.49 -16.69 -10.31
C ARG A 249 23.37 -16.97 -11.30
N ASP A 250 22.22 -17.45 -10.80
CA ASP A 250 21.07 -17.91 -11.58
C ASP A 250 20.02 -16.81 -11.83
N GLY A 251 20.19 -15.62 -11.25
CA GLY A 251 19.29 -14.49 -11.49
C GLY A 251 19.27 -13.97 -12.93
N CYS A 252 20.15 -14.53 -13.76
CA CYS A 252 20.29 -14.26 -15.18
C CYS A 252 20.12 -15.54 -16.05
N VAL A 253 19.72 -16.68 -15.47
CA VAL A 253 19.45 -17.92 -16.20
C VAL A 253 17.94 -18.15 -16.30
#